data_881dc6595d7fb9d79dbf61c5f47a0287
#
_entry.id   881dc6595d7fb9d79dbf61c5f47a0287
#
_cell.length_a   1.000
_cell.length_b   1.000
_cell.length_c   1.000
_cell.angle_alpha   90.00
_cell.angle_beta   90.00
_cell.angle_gamma   90.00
#
_symmetry.space_group_name_H-M   'P 1'
#
loop_
_entity.id
_entity.type
_entity.pdbx_description
1 polymer ?
#
loop_
_entity_poly.entity_id
_entity_poly.type
_entity_poly.pdbx_seq_one_letter_code
_entity_poly.pdbx_strand_id
1 'polypeptide(L)'
;MDKKSSRSRIIKTTRNREVACSDEVYQLGPLTHENSKKLFYMRLFGGEDNCPDHHPEEASEKILHKCGGVPLAIITMASLLVGKSRNDWFEVCNSPGFYGGRNNSQVDDTEWILSLSYYDLPSHLKTCLLYLSVYPEDYEIEKDSLIWKWVAEGFIEKKTGTSMFQRGEEYFHQLINRSMIQGVESEEDGNIDGCRVHDMVLDLIRGLAGEENFITISNDDGGTSSRHKVRRIAHQNRLFLD
;
A
#
# COMPACT_ATOMS: atom_id res chain seq x y z
N MET A 1 25.10 -12.66 -45.04
CA MET A 1 23.81 -12.48 -44.29
C MET A 1 24.08 -12.85 -42.85
N ASP A 2 24.49 -11.86 -42.07
CA ASP A 2 24.78 -12.06 -40.64
C ASP A 2 23.47 -12.15 -39.87
N LYS A 3 23.18 -13.33 -39.29
CA LYS A 3 22.14 -13.48 -38.29
C LYS A 3 22.54 -12.71 -37.03
N LYS A 4 21.97 -11.52 -36.84
CA LYS A 4 22.00 -10.86 -35.53
C LYS A 4 21.35 -11.80 -34.50
N SER A 5 22.17 -12.48 -33.71
CA SER A 5 21.73 -13.20 -32.52
C SER A 5 21.18 -12.17 -31.54
N SER A 6 19.87 -12.09 -31.40
CA SER A 6 19.26 -11.29 -30.32
C SER A 6 19.53 -12.03 -29.00
N ARG A 7 20.39 -11.46 -28.16
CA ARG A 7 20.62 -11.97 -26.81
C ARG A 7 19.47 -11.49 -25.93
N SER A 8 18.56 -12.38 -25.59
CA SER A 8 17.57 -12.14 -24.54
C SER A 8 18.23 -12.24 -23.17
N ARG A 9 17.81 -11.37 -22.24
CA ARG A 9 18.21 -11.41 -20.83
C ARG A 9 16.98 -11.70 -19.99
N ILE A 10 17.11 -12.59 -19.03
CA ILE A 10 16.04 -12.93 -18.07
C ILE A 10 16.51 -12.46 -16.70
N ILE A 11 15.71 -11.63 -16.05
CA ILE A 11 15.91 -11.19 -14.68
C ILE A 11 14.84 -11.90 -13.85
N LYS A 12 15.26 -12.57 -12.77
CA LYS A 12 14.37 -13.18 -11.79
C LYS A 12 14.48 -12.39 -10.49
N THR A 13 13.37 -12.01 -9.90
CA THR A 13 13.32 -11.38 -8.59
C THR A 13 12.74 -12.38 -7.58
N THR A 14 13.29 -12.41 -6.37
CA THR A 14 12.79 -13.26 -5.29
C THR A 14 13.12 -12.63 -3.95
N ARG A 15 12.23 -12.81 -2.97
CA ARG A 15 12.47 -12.46 -1.56
C ARG A 15 13.21 -13.57 -0.81
N ASN A 16 13.21 -14.79 -1.33
CA ASN A 16 13.90 -15.92 -0.73
C ASN A 16 15.28 -16.12 -1.35
N ARG A 17 16.33 -15.92 -0.53
CA ARG A 17 17.73 -16.05 -0.95
C ARG A 17 18.09 -17.48 -1.38
N GLU A 18 17.42 -18.51 -0.82
CA GLU A 18 17.66 -19.91 -1.14
C GLU A 18 17.16 -20.27 -2.54
N VAL A 19 16.20 -19.51 -3.08
CA VAL A 19 15.66 -19.69 -4.44
C VAL A 19 16.52 -19.01 -5.50
N ALA A 20 17.44 -18.12 -5.09
CA ALA A 20 18.35 -17.44 -5.98
C ALA A 20 19.49 -18.39 -6.43
N CYS A 21 19.22 -19.23 -7.42
CA CYS A 21 20.10 -20.29 -7.90
C CYS A 21 21.12 -19.83 -8.97
N SER A 22 21.60 -18.60 -8.97
CA SER A 22 22.56 -18.12 -9.98
C SER A 22 23.85 -17.60 -9.34
N ASP A 23 24.96 -17.71 -10.06
CA ASP A 23 26.27 -17.19 -9.64
C ASP A 23 26.32 -15.65 -9.60
N GLU A 24 25.34 -14.99 -10.23
CA GLU A 24 25.17 -13.53 -10.26
C GLU A 24 23.89 -13.13 -9.51
N VAL A 25 23.97 -13.02 -8.19
CA VAL A 25 22.88 -12.51 -7.34
C VAL A 25 23.15 -11.04 -7.01
N TYR A 26 22.27 -10.15 -7.46
CA TYR A 26 22.27 -8.76 -7.02
C TYR A 26 21.33 -8.60 -5.82
N GLN A 27 21.88 -8.23 -4.68
CA GLN A 27 21.08 -7.90 -3.50
C GLN A 27 20.64 -6.43 -3.57
N LEU A 28 19.34 -6.19 -3.76
CA LEU A 28 18.79 -4.85 -3.73
C LEU A 28 18.81 -4.33 -2.28
N GLY A 29 19.59 -3.27 -2.05
CA GLY A 29 19.65 -2.59 -0.75
C GLY A 29 18.62 -1.46 -0.65
N PRO A 30 18.46 -0.88 0.55
CA PRO A 30 17.64 0.32 0.74
C PRO A 30 18.20 1.49 -0.09
N LEU A 31 17.36 2.48 -0.37
CA LEU A 31 17.77 3.71 -1.04
C LEU A 31 18.80 4.46 -0.19
N THR A 32 19.74 5.11 -0.88
CA THR A 32 20.63 6.07 -0.22
C THR A 32 19.81 7.24 0.34
N HIS A 33 20.36 7.96 1.31
CA HIS A 33 19.69 9.13 1.89
C HIS A 33 19.31 10.17 0.81
N GLU A 34 20.21 10.44 -0.14
CA GLU A 34 19.95 11.36 -1.26
C GLU A 34 18.76 10.89 -2.13
N ASN A 35 18.74 9.62 -2.52
CA ASN A 35 17.64 9.08 -3.31
C ASN A 35 16.32 9.02 -2.51
N SER A 36 16.40 8.77 -1.21
CA SER A 36 15.24 8.82 -0.30
C SER A 36 14.65 10.23 -0.23
N LYS A 37 15.51 11.26 -0.11
CA LYS A 37 15.10 12.67 -0.11
C LYS A 37 14.46 13.07 -1.43
N LYS A 38 15.05 12.69 -2.57
CA LYS A 38 14.49 12.93 -3.91
C LYS A 38 13.09 12.31 -4.05
N LEU A 39 12.94 11.03 -3.66
CA LEU A 39 11.66 10.33 -3.72
C LEU A 39 10.61 10.98 -2.82
N PHE A 40 10.98 11.35 -1.61
CA PHE A 40 10.11 12.00 -0.64
C PHE A 40 9.61 13.36 -1.15
N TYR A 41 10.51 14.22 -1.64
CA TYR A 41 10.15 15.54 -2.14
C TYR A 41 9.42 15.49 -3.48
N MET A 42 9.75 14.52 -4.34
CA MET A 42 8.98 14.28 -5.55
C MET A 42 7.51 13.99 -5.22
N ARG A 43 7.27 13.16 -4.21
CA ARG A 43 5.91 12.81 -3.78
C ARG A 43 5.18 13.95 -3.09
N LEU A 44 5.87 14.75 -2.27
CA LEU A 44 5.29 15.87 -1.52
C LEU A 44 5.00 17.10 -2.37
N PHE A 45 5.95 17.47 -3.23
CA PHE A 45 5.99 18.77 -3.90
C PHE A 45 6.09 18.65 -5.44
N GLY A 46 6.21 17.45 -5.99
CA GLY A 46 6.44 17.24 -7.41
C GLY A 46 7.90 17.46 -7.83
N GLY A 47 8.83 17.58 -6.90
CA GLY A 47 10.27 17.74 -7.10
C GLY A 47 10.94 18.57 -6.01
N GLU A 48 12.27 18.46 -5.92
CA GLU A 48 13.07 19.23 -4.94
C GLU A 48 12.99 20.75 -5.19
N ASP A 49 12.93 21.16 -6.46
CA ASP A 49 12.85 22.56 -6.86
C ASP A 49 11.53 23.24 -6.44
N ASN A 50 10.50 22.47 -6.16
CA ASN A 50 9.19 22.95 -5.73
C ASN A 50 9.03 22.97 -4.21
N CYS A 51 10.07 22.62 -3.46
CA CYS A 51 10.04 22.61 -2.01
C CYS A 51 9.86 24.03 -1.46
N PRO A 52 8.85 24.30 -0.61
CA PRO A 52 8.65 25.61 -0.01
C PRO A 52 9.81 26.01 0.91
N ASP A 53 10.20 27.29 0.91
CA ASP A 53 11.28 27.83 1.76
C ASP A 53 11.08 27.58 3.26
N HIS A 54 9.84 27.38 3.68
CA HIS A 54 9.45 27.20 5.08
C HIS A 54 9.08 25.75 5.43
N HIS A 55 9.44 24.77 4.59
CA HIS A 55 9.17 23.38 4.94
C HIS A 55 9.95 22.96 6.20
N PRO A 56 9.44 22.02 7.01
CA PRO A 56 10.09 21.62 8.27
C PRO A 56 11.25 20.64 8.01
N GLU A 57 12.41 21.14 7.60
CA GLU A 57 13.57 20.32 7.23
C GLU A 57 13.99 19.34 8.33
N GLU A 58 13.99 19.79 9.60
CA GLU A 58 14.32 18.92 10.74
C GLU A 58 13.35 17.74 10.87
N ALA A 59 12.05 17.96 10.65
CA ALA A 59 11.07 16.89 10.67
C ALA A 59 11.26 15.95 9.46
N SER A 60 11.56 16.51 8.27
CA SER A 60 11.85 15.73 7.08
C SER A 60 13.02 14.77 7.30
N GLU A 61 14.11 15.24 7.86
CA GLU A 61 15.30 14.41 8.14
C GLU A 61 15.00 13.28 9.14
N LYS A 62 14.24 13.56 10.21
CA LYS A 62 13.81 12.55 11.17
C LYS A 62 12.93 11.48 10.52
N ILE A 63 12.00 11.89 9.67
CA ILE A 63 11.09 11.01 8.95
C ILE A 63 11.86 10.14 7.95
N LEU A 64 12.77 10.72 7.17
CA LEU A 64 13.60 9.98 6.22
C LEU A 64 14.48 8.95 6.92
N HIS A 65 15.04 9.32 8.07
CA HIS A 65 15.80 8.38 8.91
C HIS A 65 14.91 7.21 9.36
N LYS A 66 13.67 7.49 9.82
CA LYS A 66 12.70 6.47 10.22
C LYS A 66 12.30 5.55 9.08
N CYS A 67 12.18 6.08 7.86
CA CYS A 67 11.88 5.28 6.66
C CYS A 67 13.02 4.32 6.25
N GLY A 68 14.25 4.53 6.75
CA GLY A 68 15.38 3.61 6.54
C GLY A 68 15.73 3.32 5.08
N GLY A 69 15.36 4.19 4.14
CA GLY A 69 15.58 3.97 2.70
C GLY A 69 14.60 2.99 2.05
N VAL A 70 13.54 2.57 2.74
CA VAL A 70 12.49 1.70 2.20
C VAL A 70 11.53 2.52 1.33
N PRO A 71 11.43 2.29 0.00
CA PRO A 71 10.62 3.12 -0.90
C PRO A 71 9.16 3.20 -0.48
N LEU A 72 8.54 2.08 -0.09
CA LEU A 72 7.16 2.03 0.37
C LEU A 72 6.94 2.95 1.58
N ALA A 73 7.81 2.88 2.58
CA ALA A 73 7.74 3.72 3.78
C ALA A 73 7.87 5.20 3.43
N ILE A 74 8.80 5.56 2.54
CA ILE A 74 9.03 6.94 2.07
C ILE A 74 7.78 7.49 1.38
N ILE A 75 7.24 6.76 0.40
CA ILE A 75 6.07 7.17 -0.38
C ILE A 75 4.84 7.28 0.51
N THR A 76 4.62 6.33 1.41
CA THR A 76 3.49 6.32 2.34
C THR A 76 3.56 7.51 3.29
N MET A 77 4.73 7.75 3.89
CA MET A 77 4.92 8.88 4.79
C MET A 77 4.77 10.23 4.07
N ALA A 78 5.34 10.37 2.87
CA ALA A 78 5.13 11.55 2.05
C ALA A 78 3.64 11.78 1.75
N SER A 79 2.92 10.73 1.34
CA SER A 79 1.49 10.81 1.05
C SER A 79 0.65 11.19 2.27
N LEU A 80 1.02 10.72 3.46
CA LEU A 80 0.39 11.11 4.73
C LEU A 80 0.56 12.60 5.02
N LEU A 81 1.69 13.18 4.61
CA LEU A 81 2.08 14.56 4.93
C LEU A 81 1.66 15.59 3.89
N VAL A 82 1.19 15.16 2.71
CA VAL A 82 0.68 16.07 1.67
C VAL A 82 -0.43 16.96 2.25
N GLY A 83 -0.24 18.28 2.13
CA GLY A 83 -1.21 19.28 2.59
C GLY A 83 -1.31 19.47 4.11
N LYS A 84 -0.52 18.74 4.90
CA LYS A 84 -0.47 18.90 6.35
C LYS A 84 0.35 20.13 6.77
N SER A 85 -0.03 20.74 7.89
CA SER A 85 0.69 21.88 8.46
C SER A 85 2.04 21.47 9.06
N ARG A 86 2.93 22.47 9.29
CA ARG A 86 4.20 22.24 9.98
C ARG A 86 4.02 21.56 11.34
N ASN A 87 2.99 21.92 12.09
CA ASN A 87 2.72 21.32 13.40
C ASN A 87 2.37 19.84 13.29
N ASP A 88 1.58 19.46 12.28
CA ASP A 88 1.22 18.05 12.04
C ASP A 88 2.46 17.19 11.75
N TRP A 89 3.47 17.75 11.06
CA TRP A 89 4.73 17.04 10.82
C TRP A 89 5.47 16.73 12.12
N PHE A 90 5.51 17.70 13.04
CA PHE A 90 6.12 17.47 14.35
C PHE A 90 5.28 16.53 15.22
N GLU A 91 3.95 16.55 15.10
CA GLU A 91 3.09 15.59 15.79
C GLU A 91 3.39 14.15 15.33
N VAL A 92 3.58 13.92 14.03
CA VAL A 92 4.01 12.62 13.50
C VAL A 92 5.36 12.20 14.11
N CYS A 93 6.36 13.11 14.14
CA CYS A 93 7.66 12.83 14.73
C CYS A 93 7.61 12.57 16.24
N ASN A 94 6.62 13.11 16.94
CA ASN A 94 6.46 12.96 18.38
C ASN A 94 5.42 11.89 18.76
N SER A 95 4.81 11.23 17.77
CA SER A 95 3.79 10.21 18.03
C SER A 95 4.39 8.97 18.71
N PRO A 96 3.60 8.27 19.54
CA PRO A 96 4.04 7.04 20.18
C PRO A 96 4.49 6.01 19.12
N GLY A 97 5.66 5.40 19.33
CA GLY A 97 6.24 4.44 18.39
C GLY A 97 7.18 5.04 17.35
N PHE A 98 7.24 6.36 17.17
CA PHE A 98 8.20 6.96 16.24
C PHE A 98 9.66 6.61 16.63
N TYR A 99 10.00 6.66 17.93
CA TYR A 99 11.33 6.32 18.45
C TYR A 99 11.40 4.93 19.11
N GLY A 100 10.30 4.18 19.17
CA GLY A 100 10.16 2.97 19.97
C GLY A 100 9.64 1.76 19.21
N GLY A 101 10.39 1.23 18.23
CA GLY A 101 10.15 -0.13 17.73
C GLY A 101 10.67 -1.17 18.75
N ARG A 102 9.92 -2.24 19.01
CA ARG A 102 10.30 -3.29 19.96
C ARG A 102 11.63 -3.97 19.62
N ASN A 103 12.06 -3.98 18.36
CA ASN A 103 13.28 -4.64 17.89
C ASN A 103 14.17 -3.76 16.99
N ASN A 104 13.84 -2.51 16.75
CA ASN A 104 14.61 -1.58 15.91
C ASN A 104 14.91 -2.12 14.49
N SER A 105 14.01 -2.92 13.91
CA SER A 105 14.16 -3.44 12.55
C SER A 105 13.47 -2.52 11.54
N GLN A 106 14.02 -2.47 10.31
CA GLN A 106 13.40 -1.70 9.21
C GLN A 106 11.98 -2.17 8.88
N VAL A 107 11.68 -3.44 9.15
CA VAL A 107 10.35 -4.02 8.94
C VAL A 107 9.37 -3.43 9.95
N ASP A 108 9.73 -3.39 11.24
CA ASP A 108 8.88 -2.82 12.29
C ASP A 108 8.61 -1.34 12.05
N ASP A 109 9.59 -0.60 11.56
CA ASP A 109 9.44 0.81 11.23
C ASP A 109 8.49 1.02 10.04
N THR A 110 8.59 0.18 9.01
CA THR A 110 7.69 0.23 7.84
C THR A 110 6.26 -0.14 8.24
N GLU A 111 6.07 -1.20 9.03
CA GLU A 111 4.76 -1.62 9.52
C GLU A 111 4.10 -0.52 10.37
N TRP A 112 4.88 0.14 11.24
CA TRP A 112 4.41 1.29 12.02
C TRP A 112 3.96 2.45 11.12
N ILE A 113 4.73 2.78 10.06
CA ILE A 113 4.39 3.84 9.10
C ILE A 113 3.08 3.50 8.36
N LEU A 114 2.92 2.25 7.93
CA LEU A 114 1.70 1.79 7.27
C LEU A 114 0.50 1.86 8.20
N SER A 115 0.66 1.44 9.45
CA SER A 115 -0.37 1.53 10.49
C SER A 115 -0.79 2.98 10.73
N LEU A 116 0.17 3.90 10.86
CA LEU A 116 -0.12 5.33 11.02
C LEU A 116 -0.95 5.86 9.86
N SER A 117 -0.58 5.52 8.62
CA SER A 117 -1.29 5.91 7.42
C SER A 117 -2.71 5.32 7.37
N TYR A 118 -2.89 4.07 7.80
CA TYR A 118 -4.20 3.44 7.92
C TYR A 118 -5.08 4.18 8.95
N TYR A 119 -4.54 4.50 10.13
CA TYR A 119 -5.32 5.17 11.17
C TYR A 119 -5.71 6.62 10.80
N ASP A 120 -4.95 7.31 9.94
CA ASP A 120 -5.29 8.62 9.38
C ASP A 120 -6.40 8.56 8.31
N LEU A 121 -6.74 7.36 7.79
CA LEU A 121 -7.81 7.23 6.82
C LEU A 121 -9.19 7.56 7.44
N PRO A 122 -10.09 8.22 6.69
CA PRO A 122 -11.49 8.28 7.03
C PRO A 122 -12.13 6.89 7.12
N SER A 123 -13.15 6.73 7.97
CA SER A 123 -13.79 5.43 8.25
C SER A 123 -14.27 4.70 7.00
N HIS A 124 -14.86 5.42 6.04
CA HIS A 124 -15.35 4.83 4.79
C HIS A 124 -14.22 4.28 3.92
N LEU A 125 -13.04 4.92 3.90
CA LEU A 125 -11.87 4.39 3.18
C LEU A 125 -11.23 3.20 3.89
N LYS A 126 -11.25 3.17 5.24
CA LYS A 126 -10.80 2.01 6.02
C LYS A 126 -11.59 0.76 5.63
N THR A 127 -12.92 0.87 5.57
CA THR A 127 -13.78 -0.24 5.19
C THR A 127 -13.49 -0.76 3.78
N CYS A 128 -13.33 0.16 2.81
CA CYS A 128 -12.96 -0.19 1.44
C CYS A 128 -11.58 -0.86 1.35
N LEU A 129 -10.61 -0.37 2.13
CA LEU A 129 -9.27 -0.94 2.17
C LEU A 129 -9.25 -2.32 2.83
N LEU A 130 -9.93 -2.49 3.97
CA LEU A 130 -10.04 -3.79 4.66
C LEU A 130 -10.66 -4.87 3.77
N TYR A 131 -11.59 -4.50 2.89
CA TYR A 131 -12.18 -5.44 1.94
C TYR A 131 -11.12 -6.08 1.03
N LEU A 132 -10.04 -5.38 0.72
CA LEU A 132 -8.98 -5.90 -0.15
C LEU A 132 -8.19 -7.07 0.48
N SER A 133 -8.33 -7.30 1.79
CA SER A 133 -7.70 -8.45 2.48
C SER A 133 -8.12 -9.82 1.94
N VAL A 134 -9.23 -9.90 1.18
CA VAL A 134 -9.71 -11.14 0.54
C VAL A 134 -8.87 -11.57 -0.65
N TYR A 135 -8.16 -10.63 -1.28
CA TYR A 135 -7.38 -10.93 -2.48
C TYR A 135 -6.03 -11.56 -2.12
N PRO A 136 -5.51 -12.45 -2.98
CA PRO A 136 -4.16 -12.98 -2.80
C PRO A 136 -3.10 -11.91 -3.07
N GLU A 137 -1.86 -12.21 -2.66
CA GLU A 137 -0.68 -11.41 -3.01
C GLU A 137 -0.52 -11.32 -4.53
N ASP A 138 0.06 -10.21 -5.00
CA ASP A 138 0.35 -9.93 -6.41
C ASP A 138 -0.88 -9.95 -7.34
N TYR A 139 -2.10 -10.02 -6.79
CA TYR A 139 -3.32 -10.04 -7.58
C TYR A 139 -3.66 -8.66 -8.13
N GLU A 140 -3.93 -8.60 -9.42
CA GLU A 140 -4.43 -7.40 -10.08
C GLU A 140 -5.96 -7.34 -9.99
N ILE A 141 -6.45 -6.30 -9.35
CA ILE A 141 -7.87 -6.10 -9.08
C ILE A 141 -8.38 -5.07 -10.07
N GLU A 142 -9.31 -5.47 -10.92
CA GLU A 142 -9.97 -4.58 -11.88
C GLU A 142 -10.80 -3.52 -11.15
N LYS A 143 -10.61 -2.25 -11.53
CA LYS A 143 -11.19 -1.07 -10.87
C LYS A 143 -12.71 -1.12 -10.81
N ASP A 144 -13.36 -1.35 -11.94
CA ASP A 144 -14.82 -1.26 -12.04
C ASP A 144 -15.48 -2.40 -11.26
N SER A 145 -14.94 -3.60 -11.34
CA SER A 145 -15.37 -4.76 -10.55
C SER A 145 -15.25 -4.49 -9.04
N LEU A 146 -14.13 -3.91 -8.62
CA LEU A 146 -13.91 -3.56 -7.22
C LEU A 146 -14.91 -2.52 -6.72
N ILE A 147 -15.14 -1.46 -7.51
CA ILE A 147 -16.10 -0.41 -7.15
C ILE A 147 -17.50 -0.99 -7.02
N TRP A 148 -17.94 -1.84 -7.95
CA TRP A 148 -19.25 -2.49 -7.85
C TRP A 148 -19.37 -3.41 -6.65
N LYS A 149 -18.30 -4.11 -6.25
CA LYS A 149 -18.26 -4.89 -5.01
C LYS A 149 -18.43 -4.00 -3.78
N TRP A 150 -17.73 -2.86 -3.70
CA TRP A 150 -17.93 -1.89 -2.62
C TRP A 150 -19.35 -1.33 -2.57
N VAL A 151 -19.96 -1.06 -3.74
CA VAL A 151 -21.36 -0.62 -3.82
C VAL A 151 -22.30 -1.72 -3.31
N ALA A 152 -22.11 -2.97 -3.74
CA ALA A 152 -22.93 -4.12 -3.33
C ALA A 152 -22.83 -4.40 -1.82
N GLU A 153 -21.63 -4.23 -1.25
CA GLU A 153 -21.41 -4.36 0.20
C GLU A 153 -21.94 -3.17 1.02
N GLY A 154 -22.38 -2.09 0.36
CA GLY A 154 -22.90 -0.89 1.03
C GLY A 154 -21.82 -0.01 1.67
N PHE A 155 -20.56 -0.08 1.21
CA PHE A 155 -19.46 0.73 1.74
C PHE A 155 -19.45 2.15 1.19
N ILE A 156 -20.11 2.36 0.04
CA ILE A 156 -20.16 3.66 -0.61
C ILE A 156 -21.32 4.48 -0.03
N GLU A 157 -20.99 5.62 0.57
CA GLU A 157 -21.95 6.54 1.12
C GLU A 157 -22.71 7.27 0.01
N LYS A 158 -24.05 7.34 0.13
CA LYS A 158 -24.89 8.09 -0.81
C LYS A 158 -24.62 9.59 -0.68
N LYS A 159 -24.42 10.25 -1.82
CA LYS A 159 -24.29 11.71 -1.90
C LYS A 159 -25.24 12.23 -2.98
N THR A 160 -25.99 13.27 -2.65
CA THR A 160 -26.92 13.90 -3.60
C THR A 160 -26.17 14.43 -4.82
N GLY A 161 -26.64 14.09 -6.02
CA GLY A 161 -26.05 14.54 -7.29
C GLY A 161 -24.85 13.74 -7.79
N THR A 162 -24.44 12.68 -7.10
CA THR A 162 -23.33 11.82 -7.52
C THR A 162 -23.80 10.37 -7.55
N SER A 163 -23.45 9.61 -8.61
CA SER A 163 -23.75 8.18 -8.65
C SER A 163 -22.90 7.41 -7.63
N MET A 164 -23.36 6.23 -7.21
CA MET A 164 -22.60 5.37 -6.30
C MET A 164 -21.26 4.95 -6.93
N PHE A 165 -21.26 4.70 -8.23
CA PHE A 165 -20.05 4.35 -8.97
C PHE A 165 -19.03 5.49 -8.97
N GLN A 166 -19.45 6.70 -9.35
CA GLN A 166 -18.56 7.88 -9.31
C GLN A 166 -17.99 8.13 -7.91
N ARG A 167 -18.81 7.92 -6.88
CA ARG A 167 -18.33 8.02 -5.49
C ARG A 167 -17.31 6.93 -5.15
N GLY A 168 -17.51 5.72 -5.66
CA GLY A 168 -16.56 4.62 -5.55
C GLY A 168 -15.23 4.92 -6.26
N GLU A 169 -15.27 5.56 -7.43
CA GLU A 169 -14.07 6.04 -8.12
C GLU A 169 -13.30 7.08 -7.29
N GLU A 170 -14.01 8.03 -6.65
CA GLU A 170 -13.37 8.98 -5.73
C GLU A 170 -12.65 8.25 -4.59
N TYR A 171 -13.26 7.20 -4.00
CA TYR A 171 -12.63 6.42 -2.93
C TYR A 171 -11.41 5.64 -3.43
N PHE A 172 -11.51 5.04 -4.62
CA PHE A 172 -10.42 4.32 -5.26
C PHE A 172 -9.21 5.24 -5.47
N HIS A 173 -9.41 6.41 -6.08
CA HIS A 173 -8.34 7.38 -6.28
C HIS A 173 -7.78 7.96 -4.97
N GLN A 174 -8.61 8.13 -3.93
CA GLN A 174 -8.12 8.54 -2.62
C GLN A 174 -7.20 7.51 -2.00
N LEU A 175 -7.49 6.21 -2.14
CA LEU A 175 -6.60 5.14 -1.66
C LEU A 175 -5.26 5.11 -2.42
N ILE A 176 -5.27 5.35 -3.74
CA ILE A 176 -4.04 5.51 -4.54
C ILE A 176 -3.23 6.73 -4.07
N ASN A 177 -3.90 7.87 -3.90
CA ASN A 177 -3.24 9.11 -3.49
C ASN A 177 -2.62 9.02 -2.10
N ARG A 178 -3.15 8.15 -1.23
CA ARG A 178 -2.59 7.85 0.09
C ARG A 178 -1.60 6.69 0.08
N SER A 179 -1.28 6.16 -1.11
CA SER A 179 -0.35 5.04 -1.31
C SER A 179 -0.72 3.76 -0.58
N MET A 180 -2.02 3.58 -0.28
CA MET A 180 -2.54 2.34 0.29
C MET A 180 -2.76 1.26 -0.76
N ILE A 181 -2.99 1.65 -2.01
CA ILE A 181 -3.02 0.76 -3.18
C ILE A 181 -2.20 1.37 -4.31
N GLN A 182 -1.71 0.53 -5.20
CA GLN A 182 -0.95 0.94 -6.39
C GLN A 182 -1.86 0.84 -7.61
N GLY A 183 -2.03 1.95 -8.33
CA GLY A 183 -2.77 1.94 -9.60
C GLY A 183 -2.02 1.14 -10.67
N VAL A 184 -2.76 0.40 -11.47
CA VAL A 184 -2.28 -0.29 -12.67
C VAL A 184 -2.85 0.45 -13.87
N GLU A 185 -1.94 0.89 -14.75
CA GLU A 185 -2.30 1.60 -15.97
C GLU A 185 -2.65 0.62 -17.09
N SER A 186 -3.69 0.95 -17.84
CA SER A 186 -4.05 0.24 -19.06
C SER A 186 -2.97 0.42 -20.13
N GLU A 187 -2.61 -0.67 -20.83
CA GLU A 187 -1.68 -0.62 -21.97
C GLU A 187 -2.27 0.16 -23.17
N GLU A 188 -3.59 0.31 -23.25
CA GLU A 188 -4.26 0.90 -24.40
C GLU A 188 -4.33 2.43 -24.36
N ASP A 189 -4.64 3.02 -23.20
CA ASP A 189 -4.92 4.45 -23.06
C ASP A 189 -4.18 5.15 -21.91
N GLY A 190 -3.41 4.39 -21.12
CA GLY A 190 -2.65 4.90 -19.97
C GLY A 190 -3.52 5.31 -18.78
N ASN A 191 -4.83 5.03 -18.81
CA ASN A 191 -5.71 5.27 -17.68
C ASN A 191 -5.51 4.19 -16.61
N ILE A 192 -5.82 4.52 -15.36
CA ILE A 192 -5.80 3.53 -14.27
C ILE A 192 -7.08 2.71 -14.36
N ASP A 193 -6.97 1.44 -14.72
CA ASP A 193 -8.07 0.48 -14.84
C ASP A 193 -8.06 -0.62 -13.79
N GLY A 194 -7.01 -0.68 -12.97
CA GLY A 194 -6.89 -1.64 -11.89
C GLY A 194 -6.03 -1.15 -10.73
N CYS A 195 -5.88 -2.01 -9.74
CA CYS A 195 -4.93 -1.79 -8.64
C CYS A 195 -4.30 -3.10 -8.15
N ARG A 196 -3.16 -2.94 -7.47
CA ARG A 196 -2.52 -3.99 -6.66
C ARG A 196 -2.32 -3.50 -5.24
N VAL A 197 -2.32 -4.43 -4.31
CA VAL A 197 -1.99 -4.15 -2.91
C VAL A 197 -0.58 -4.68 -2.64
N HIS A 198 0.30 -3.82 -2.12
CA HIS A 198 1.64 -4.25 -1.73
C HIS A 198 1.55 -5.24 -0.57
N ASP A 199 2.38 -6.30 -0.56
CA ASP A 199 2.34 -7.38 0.43
C ASP A 199 2.31 -6.87 1.87
N MET A 200 3.17 -5.92 2.23
CA MET A 200 3.18 -5.36 3.60
C MET A 200 1.88 -4.64 3.96
N VAL A 201 1.22 -3.99 3.00
CA VAL A 201 -0.11 -3.39 3.22
C VAL A 201 -1.14 -4.49 3.34
N LEU A 202 -1.04 -5.54 2.53
CA LEU A 202 -1.94 -6.68 2.56
C LEU A 202 -1.85 -7.43 3.89
N ASP A 203 -0.64 -7.64 4.42
CA ASP A 203 -0.42 -8.24 5.74
C ASP A 203 -1.04 -7.40 6.85
N LEU A 204 -0.82 -6.07 6.82
CA LEU A 204 -1.43 -5.15 7.77
C LEU A 204 -2.96 -5.24 7.75
N ILE A 205 -3.59 -5.14 6.57
CA ILE A 205 -5.06 -5.14 6.48
C ILE A 205 -5.67 -6.50 6.78
N ARG A 206 -4.96 -7.62 6.54
CA ARG A 206 -5.36 -8.96 6.98
C ARG A 206 -5.35 -9.09 8.49
N GLY A 207 -4.31 -8.60 9.15
CA GLY A 207 -4.22 -8.53 10.61
C GLY A 207 -5.39 -7.74 11.20
N LEU A 208 -5.59 -6.50 10.72
CA LEU A 208 -6.67 -5.62 11.16
C LEU A 208 -8.07 -6.19 10.88
N ALA A 209 -8.28 -6.78 9.70
CA ALA A 209 -9.55 -7.41 9.35
C ALA A 209 -9.87 -8.60 10.27
N GLY A 210 -8.86 -9.34 10.71
CA GLY A 210 -9.00 -10.41 11.71
C GLY A 210 -9.33 -9.87 13.10
N GLU A 211 -8.63 -8.85 13.57
CA GLU A 211 -8.88 -8.21 14.86
C GLU A 211 -10.28 -7.60 14.95
N GLU A 212 -10.74 -6.93 13.90
CA GLU A 212 -12.07 -6.32 13.83
C GLU A 212 -13.19 -7.33 13.52
N ASN A 213 -12.88 -8.61 13.32
CA ASN A 213 -13.83 -9.62 12.82
C ASN A 213 -14.56 -9.17 11.54
N PHE A 214 -13.86 -8.42 10.69
CA PHE A 214 -14.42 -7.83 9.49
C PHE A 214 -14.63 -8.87 8.39
N ILE A 215 -13.61 -9.75 8.19
CA ILE A 215 -13.63 -10.87 7.26
C ILE A 215 -12.93 -12.07 7.89
N THR A 216 -13.49 -13.26 7.70
CA THR A 216 -12.83 -14.52 8.06
C THR A 216 -12.34 -15.17 6.76
N ILE A 217 -11.03 -15.34 6.62
CA ILE A 217 -10.44 -16.07 5.50
C ILE A 217 -10.44 -17.55 5.88
N SER A 218 -11.16 -18.38 5.14
CA SER A 218 -11.19 -19.82 5.33
C SER A 218 -10.21 -20.48 4.34
N ASN A 219 -9.16 -21.10 4.88
CA ASN A 219 -8.35 -22.05 4.12
C ASN A 219 -9.00 -23.42 4.25
N ASP A 220 -8.96 -24.26 3.19
CA ASP A 220 -9.64 -25.56 3.07
C ASP A 220 -9.18 -26.65 4.08
N ASP A 221 -8.34 -26.33 5.06
CA ASP A 221 -7.96 -27.24 6.13
C ASP A 221 -9.04 -27.24 7.22
N GLY A 222 -9.96 -28.21 7.07
CA GLY A 222 -11.14 -28.42 7.88
C GLY A 222 -10.94 -28.38 9.41
N GLY A 223 -11.01 -27.20 9.99
CA GLY A 223 -10.92 -27.04 11.43
C GLY A 223 -11.25 -25.65 11.92
N THR A 224 -12.48 -25.19 11.83
CA THR A 224 -12.89 -23.97 12.52
C THR A 224 -14.07 -24.18 13.42
N SER A 225 -13.76 -24.43 14.67
CA SER A 225 -14.63 -24.17 15.79
C SER A 225 -14.38 -22.75 16.33
N SER A 226 -14.80 -21.71 15.59
CA SER A 226 -14.87 -20.36 16.11
C SER A 226 -16.34 -19.95 16.27
N ARG A 227 -16.80 -19.80 17.51
CA ARG A 227 -18.15 -19.38 17.89
C ARG A 227 -18.40 -17.88 17.68
N HIS A 228 -17.60 -17.18 16.88
CA HIS A 228 -17.82 -15.77 16.59
C HIS A 228 -18.75 -15.62 15.38
N LYS A 229 -19.69 -14.66 15.46
CA LYS A 229 -20.56 -14.31 14.33
C LYS A 229 -19.69 -13.81 13.18
N VAL A 230 -19.41 -14.71 12.23
CA VAL A 230 -18.71 -14.37 10.99
C VAL A 230 -19.59 -13.42 10.19
N ARG A 231 -19.11 -12.24 9.90
CA ARG A 231 -19.85 -11.26 9.08
C ARG A 231 -19.62 -11.49 7.58
N ARG A 232 -18.40 -11.91 7.21
CA ARG A 232 -18.02 -12.20 5.84
C ARG A 232 -17.04 -13.36 5.82
N ILE A 233 -17.19 -14.28 4.85
CA ILE A 233 -16.25 -15.39 4.62
C ILE A 233 -15.69 -15.23 3.22
N ALA A 234 -14.36 -15.23 3.10
CA ALA A 234 -13.67 -15.35 1.84
C ALA A 234 -12.95 -16.71 1.75
N HIS A 235 -13.16 -17.43 0.64
CA HIS A 235 -12.43 -18.65 0.33
C HIS A 235 -11.32 -18.35 -0.67
N GLN A 236 -10.08 -18.42 -0.26
CA GLN A 236 -8.93 -18.12 -1.13
C GLN A 236 -8.79 -19.06 -2.34
N ASN A 237 -9.29 -20.28 -2.26
CA ASN A 237 -9.16 -21.28 -3.31
C ASN A 237 -10.21 -21.23 -4.43
N ARG A 238 -11.19 -20.31 -4.39
CA ARG A 238 -12.25 -20.19 -5.40
C ARG A 238 -12.18 -18.95 -6.28
N LEU A 239 -11.17 -18.09 -6.14
CA LEU A 239 -10.99 -16.91 -6.99
C LEU A 239 -10.43 -17.21 -8.40
N PHE A 240 -10.16 -18.51 -8.72
CA PHE A 240 -9.58 -18.92 -10.01
C PHE A 240 -10.54 -19.67 -10.93
N LEU A 241 -11.85 -19.66 -10.63
CA LEU A 241 -12.85 -20.30 -11.51
C LEU A 241 -14.02 -19.32 -11.70
N ASP A 242 -13.82 -18.36 -12.64
CA ASP A 242 -14.84 -17.90 -13.63
C ASP A 242 -14.22 -16.79 -14.50
#